data_ed05c2bc4c099a846bea3d942ae203d7
#
_entry.id   ed05c2bc4c099a846bea3d942ae203d7
#
_cell.length_a   1.000
_cell.length_b   1.000
_cell.length_c   1.000
_cell.angle_alpha   90.00
_cell.angle_beta   90.00
_cell.angle_gamma   90.00
#
_symmetry.space_group_name_H-M   'P 1'
#
loop_
_entity.id
_entity.type
_entity.pdbx_description
1 polymer ?
#
loop_
_entity_poly.entity_id
_entity_poly.type
_entity_poly.pdbx_seq_one_letter_code
_entity_poly.pdbx_strand_id
1 'polypeptide(L)'
;RGMARVGGVIVPKQYEQFDAVAWHDGPDDTPNTDDDLNLGVVAPSWSLEEYAATYGDEDLKYVGSLGQNGVFTPAVDGPNPDRVGNRNNIGDVWVVATYTPAGADTSLKARGHLVVTVPVYMRFDSWQVGR
;
A
#
# COMPACT_ATOMS: atom_id res chain seq x y z
N ARG A 1 2.03 3.09 -8.36
CA ARG A 1 1.20 3.48 -9.51
C ARG A 1 0.11 2.47 -9.71
N GLY A 2 -1.05 2.92 -10.20
CA GLY A 2 -2.11 2.03 -10.65
C GLY A 2 -1.69 1.24 -11.89
N MET A 3 -2.45 0.23 -12.21
CA MET A 3 -2.25 -0.54 -13.45
C MET A 3 -3.15 0.00 -14.54
N ALA A 4 -2.67 -0.02 -15.77
CA ALA A 4 -3.43 0.40 -16.94
C ALA A 4 -3.78 -0.79 -17.81
N ARG A 5 -4.89 -0.69 -18.52
CA ARG A 5 -5.26 -1.64 -19.55
C ARG A 5 -4.99 -1.01 -20.92
N VAL A 6 -4.02 -1.56 -21.62
CA VAL A 6 -3.62 -1.09 -22.94
C VAL A 6 -3.78 -2.26 -23.92
N GLY A 7 -4.60 -2.08 -24.95
CA GLY A 7 -4.87 -3.12 -25.93
C GLY A 7 -5.42 -4.42 -25.31
N GLY A 8 -6.19 -4.33 -24.22
CA GLY A 8 -6.71 -5.46 -23.53
C GLY A 8 -5.77 -6.12 -22.51
N VAL A 9 -4.53 -5.65 -22.45
CA VAL A 9 -3.51 -6.18 -21.54
C VAL A 9 -3.30 -5.20 -20.39
N ILE A 10 -3.12 -5.72 -19.18
CA ILE A 10 -2.84 -4.91 -17.99
C ILE A 10 -1.35 -4.65 -17.91
N VAL A 11 -0.96 -3.38 -18.02
CA VAL A 11 0.42 -2.91 -17.96
C VAL A 11 0.51 -1.50 -17.33
N PRO A 12 1.62 -1.14 -16.69
CA PRO A 12 2.59 -2.05 -16.12
C PRO A 12 2.05 -2.71 -14.87
N LYS A 13 2.53 -3.87 -14.54
CA LYS A 13 2.20 -4.54 -13.28
C LYS A 13 3.10 -3.95 -12.19
N GLN A 14 2.51 -3.26 -11.25
CA GLN A 14 3.21 -2.50 -10.20
C GLN A 14 2.85 -3.08 -8.83
N TYR A 15 3.49 -4.19 -8.47
CA TYR A 15 3.33 -4.77 -7.13
C TYR A 15 4.26 -4.08 -6.15
N GLU A 16 3.83 -3.98 -4.89
CA GLU A 16 4.66 -3.48 -3.79
C GLU A 16 4.72 -4.53 -2.70
N GLN A 17 5.92 -4.88 -2.27
CA GLN A 17 6.13 -5.80 -1.15
C GLN A 17 6.35 -5.00 0.12
N PHE A 18 5.56 -5.28 1.15
CA PHE A 18 5.73 -4.75 2.49
C PHE A 18 6.27 -5.84 3.41
N ASP A 19 7.22 -5.46 4.22
CA ASP A 19 7.76 -6.30 5.28
C ASP A 19 7.56 -5.62 6.62
N ALA A 20 7.31 -6.41 7.66
CA ALA A 20 7.27 -5.94 9.03
C ALA A 20 8.51 -6.44 9.76
N VAL A 21 9.22 -5.52 10.40
CA VAL A 21 10.42 -5.84 11.19
C VAL A 21 10.11 -5.58 12.65
N ALA A 22 10.37 -6.57 13.48
CA ALA A 22 10.21 -6.46 14.91
C ALA A 22 11.49 -5.94 15.56
N TRP A 23 11.34 -5.07 16.55
CA TRP A 23 12.43 -4.53 17.35
C TRP A 23 12.16 -4.74 18.83
N HIS A 24 13.20 -4.92 19.60
CA HIS A 24 13.18 -4.91 21.05
C HIS A 24 13.92 -3.67 21.56
N ASP A 25 13.35 -3.00 22.54
CA ASP A 25 13.86 -1.70 23.01
C ASP A 25 15.22 -1.79 23.75
N GLY A 26 15.78 -2.99 23.85
CA GLY A 26 17.08 -3.17 24.47
C GLY A 26 17.11 -2.99 25.98
N PRO A 27 18.31 -2.91 26.56
CA PRO A 27 18.47 -2.79 28.02
C PRO A 27 17.92 -1.51 28.62
N ASP A 28 17.82 -0.42 27.87
CA ASP A 28 17.31 0.85 28.38
C ASP A 28 15.76 0.93 28.33
N ASP A 29 15.11 -0.05 27.75
CA ASP A 29 13.66 -0.16 27.66
C ASP A 29 13.01 1.08 26.99
N THR A 30 13.75 1.71 26.09
CA THR A 30 13.37 2.95 25.39
C THR A 30 13.47 2.72 23.90
N PRO A 31 12.35 2.93 23.13
CA PRO A 31 12.37 2.71 21.69
C PRO A 31 13.17 3.77 20.96
N ASN A 32 13.72 3.38 19.81
CA ASN A 32 14.49 4.23 18.90
C ASN A 32 15.80 4.74 19.52
N THR A 33 16.50 3.86 20.20
CA THR A 33 17.81 4.12 20.78
C THR A 33 18.86 3.18 20.19
N ASP A 34 20.14 3.47 20.46
CA ASP A 34 21.26 2.74 19.86
C ASP A 34 21.39 1.28 20.33
N ASP A 35 20.77 0.94 21.45
CA ASP A 35 20.78 -0.42 21.99
C ASP A 35 19.58 -1.27 21.59
N ASP A 36 18.71 -0.75 20.73
CA ASP A 36 17.58 -1.49 20.18
C ASP A 36 18.08 -2.71 19.40
N LEU A 37 17.37 -3.81 19.56
CA LEU A 37 17.71 -5.07 18.90
C LEU A 37 16.76 -5.33 17.75
N ASN A 38 17.30 -5.49 16.55
CA ASN A 38 16.55 -5.93 15.38
C ASN A 38 16.28 -7.43 15.49
N LEU A 39 15.01 -7.80 15.62
CA LEU A 39 14.59 -9.19 15.74
C LEU A 39 14.25 -9.82 14.38
N GLY A 40 14.38 -9.05 13.29
CA GLY A 40 14.15 -9.54 11.95
C GLY A 40 12.71 -9.39 11.47
N VAL A 41 12.47 -9.92 10.29
CA VAL A 41 11.16 -9.89 9.65
C VAL A 41 10.20 -10.83 10.38
N VAL A 42 9.00 -10.37 10.64
CA VAL A 42 7.91 -11.15 11.26
C VAL A 42 6.75 -11.29 10.28
N ALA A 43 5.85 -12.21 10.57
CA ALA A 43 4.65 -12.45 9.78
C ALA A 43 3.43 -11.87 10.50
N PRO A 44 3.07 -10.59 10.24
CA PRO A 44 1.91 -9.97 10.84
C PRO A 44 0.64 -10.33 10.10
N SER A 45 -0.51 -9.94 10.65
CA SER A 45 -1.73 -9.80 9.87
C SER A 45 -1.69 -8.47 9.13
N TRP A 46 -1.97 -8.48 7.85
CA TRP A 46 -1.97 -7.28 7.01
C TRP A 46 -3.38 -6.78 6.77
N SER A 47 -3.56 -5.47 6.83
CA SER A 47 -4.83 -4.82 6.52
C SER A 47 -4.60 -3.44 5.91
N LEU A 48 -5.64 -2.90 5.29
CA LEU A 48 -5.66 -1.53 4.82
C LEU A 48 -6.61 -0.71 5.68
N GLU A 49 -6.22 0.53 5.97
CA GLU A 49 -7.08 1.51 6.61
C GLU A 49 -7.16 2.77 5.76
N GLU A 50 -8.27 3.47 5.86
CA GLU A 50 -8.45 4.74 5.17
C GLU A 50 -7.46 5.77 5.71
N TYR A 51 -6.74 6.44 4.81
CA TYR A 51 -5.84 7.51 5.19
C TYR A 51 -6.63 8.78 5.54
N ALA A 52 -7.54 9.17 4.65
CA ALA A 52 -8.44 10.29 4.88
C ALA A 52 -9.72 10.09 4.08
N ALA A 53 -10.83 9.89 4.75
CA ALA A 53 -12.13 9.80 4.09
C ALA A 53 -12.68 11.22 3.93
N THR A 54 -12.99 11.59 2.68
CA THR A 54 -13.58 12.88 2.36
C THR A 54 -14.83 12.66 1.51
N TYR A 55 -15.93 13.26 1.90
CA TYR A 55 -17.21 13.18 1.18
C TYR A 55 -17.71 11.74 0.91
N GLY A 56 -17.41 10.82 1.81
CA GLY A 56 -17.83 9.43 1.68
C GLY A 56 -17.05 8.63 0.64
N ASP A 57 -15.99 9.19 0.08
CA ASP A 57 -15.09 8.46 -0.81
C ASP A 57 -14.15 7.58 0.01
N GLU A 58 -14.13 6.30 -0.30
CA GLU A 58 -13.36 5.31 0.45
C GLU A 58 -12.28 4.70 -0.47
N ASP A 59 -11.09 5.29 -0.42
CA ASP A 59 -9.98 4.87 -1.28
C ASP A 59 -9.63 3.39 -1.08
N LEU A 60 -9.71 2.90 0.13
CA LEU A 60 -9.34 1.53 0.46
C LEU A 60 -10.11 0.47 -0.33
N LYS A 61 -11.30 0.79 -0.81
CA LYS A 61 -12.12 -0.12 -1.62
C LYS A 61 -11.68 -0.20 -3.07
N TYR A 62 -10.96 0.81 -3.55
CA TYR A 62 -10.75 1.02 -4.98
C TYR A 62 -9.30 1.03 -5.42
N VAL A 63 -8.37 1.30 -4.51
CA VAL A 63 -6.95 1.48 -4.88
C VAL A 63 -6.22 0.18 -5.17
N GLY A 64 -6.73 -0.93 -4.67
CA GLY A 64 -6.12 -2.24 -4.85
C GLY A 64 -6.39 -3.17 -3.68
N SER A 65 -5.58 -4.20 -3.58
CA SER A 65 -5.71 -5.23 -2.54
C SER A 65 -4.37 -5.56 -1.91
N LEU A 66 -4.42 -5.95 -0.64
CA LEU A 66 -3.24 -6.36 0.12
C LEU A 66 -3.39 -7.83 0.55
N GLY A 67 -2.45 -8.66 0.12
CA GLY A 67 -2.40 -10.06 0.51
C GLY A 67 -1.77 -10.26 1.88
N GLN A 68 -2.04 -11.40 2.52
CA GLN A 68 -1.44 -11.72 3.82
C GLN A 68 0.05 -12.05 3.73
N ASN A 69 0.61 -12.09 2.55
CA ASN A 69 2.05 -12.13 2.30
C ASN A 69 2.70 -10.75 2.24
N GLY A 70 1.95 -9.68 2.50
CA GLY A 70 2.46 -8.31 2.45
C GLY A 70 2.58 -7.72 1.04
N VAL A 71 2.07 -8.40 0.02
CA VAL A 71 2.11 -7.90 -1.36
C VAL A 71 0.85 -7.08 -1.65
N PHE A 72 1.05 -5.82 -1.98
CA PHE A 72 -0.02 -4.95 -2.47
C PHE A 72 -0.10 -5.01 -4.00
N THR A 73 -1.31 -5.23 -4.50
CA THR A 73 -1.61 -5.24 -5.93
C THR A 73 -2.49 -4.04 -6.25
N PRO A 74 -1.97 -3.02 -6.95
CA PRO A 74 -2.77 -1.86 -7.31
C PRO A 74 -3.94 -2.25 -8.21
N ALA A 75 -5.02 -1.49 -8.12
CA ALA A 75 -6.15 -1.64 -9.03
C ALA A 75 -5.79 -1.19 -10.45
N VAL A 76 -6.55 -1.68 -11.41
CA VAL A 76 -6.50 -1.17 -12.78
C VAL A 76 -7.08 0.24 -12.79
N ASP A 77 -6.43 1.16 -13.50
CA ASP A 77 -6.88 2.53 -13.60
C ASP A 77 -8.31 2.63 -14.14
N GLY A 78 -9.00 3.70 -13.70
CA GLY A 78 -10.39 3.95 -14.08
C GLY A 78 -10.53 4.70 -15.41
N PRO A 79 -11.61 5.43 -15.63
CA PRO A 79 -12.59 5.86 -14.61
C PRO A 79 -13.44 4.73 -14.03
N ASN A 80 -13.86 4.89 -12.79
CA ASN A 80 -14.70 3.94 -12.10
C ASN A 80 -16.07 4.55 -11.79
N PRO A 81 -17.14 4.07 -12.43
CA PRO A 81 -18.49 4.63 -12.22
C PRO A 81 -19.03 4.39 -10.81
N ASP A 82 -18.47 3.45 -10.06
CA ASP A 82 -18.89 3.19 -8.68
C ASP A 82 -18.33 4.21 -7.68
N ARG A 83 -17.36 5.00 -8.11
CA ARG A 83 -16.80 6.07 -7.28
C ARG A 83 -17.51 7.39 -7.51
N VAL A 84 -17.51 8.22 -6.48
CA VAL A 84 -18.04 9.60 -6.56
C VAL A 84 -17.31 10.36 -7.67
N GLY A 85 -18.05 10.89 -8.63
CA GLY A 85 -17.51 11.64 -9.77
C GLY A 85 -16.78 10.80 -10.80
N ASN A 86 -17.01 9.50 -10.84
CA ASN A 86 -16.35 8.56 -11.78
C ASN A 86 -14.83 8.64 -11.72
N ARG A 87 -14.28 8.80 -10.54
CA ARG A 87 -12.85 8.96 -10.33
C ARG A 87 -12.08 7.70 -10.72
N ASN A 88 -10.80 7.87 -11.01
CA ASN A 88 -9.89 6.75 -11.18
C ASN A 88 -9.69 5.99 -9.87
N ASN A 89 -9.16 4.76 -9.99
CA ASN A 89 -8.85 3.92 -8.84
C ASN A 89 -7.50 4.30 -8.23
N ILE A 90 -7.37 5.56 -7.87
CA ILE A 90 -6.19 6.16 -7.23
C ILE A 90 -6.58 6.67 -5.85
N GLY A 91 -5.60 6.89 -5.03
CA GLY A 91 -5.80 7.42 -3.69
C GLY A 91 -4.71 6.98 -2.76
N ASP A 92 -4.93 7.17 -1.48
CA ASP A 92 -3.98 6.80 -0.46
C ASP A 92 -4.64 6.07 0.71
N VAL A 93 -3.88 5.16 1.28
CA VAL A 93 -4.31 4.31 2.39
C VAL A 93 -3.16 4.10 3.36
N TRP A 94 -3.49 3.67 4.57
CA TRP A 94 -2.53 3.07 5.47
C TRP A 94 -2.43 1.57 5.19
N VAL A 95 -1.21 1.09 5.01
CA VAL A 95 -0.87 -0.33 5.10
C VAL A 95 -0.57 -0.61 6.56
N VAL A 96 -1.30 -1.54 7.15
CA VAL A 96 -1.22 -1.82 8.58
C VAL A 96 -0.72 -3.24 8.80
N ALA A 97 0.34 -3.37 9.57
CA ALA A 97 0.84 -4.63 10.08
C ALA A 97 0.42 -4.77 11.54
N THR A 98 -0.25 -5.86 11.87
CA THR A 98 -0.66 -6.19 13.24
C THR A 98 0.04 -7.47 13.66
N TYR A 99 0.89 -7.38 14.66
CA TYR A 99 1.70 -8.51 15.13
C TYR A 99 1.49 -8.75 16.61
N THR A 100 1.23 -10.01 16.96
CA THR A 100 1.13 -10.44 18.35
C THR A 100 2.31 -11.35 18.63
N PRO A 101 3.31 -10.91 19.41
CA PRO A 101 4.41 -11.78 19.79
C PRO A 101 3.93 -13.02 20.54
N ALA A 102 4.65 -14.13 20.39
CA ALA A 102 4.32 -15.37 21.10
C ALA A 102 4.29 -15.13 22.61
N GLY A 103 3.18 -15.54 23.25
CA GLY A 103 2.99 -15.36 24.69
C GLY A 103 2.58 -13.95 25.13
N ALA A 104 2.41 -13.02 24.22
CA ALA A 104 1.94 -11.67 24.55
C ALA A 104 0.42 -11.60 24.57
N ASP A 105 -0.12 -10.73 25.44
CA ASP A 105 -1.56 -10.50 25.55
C ASP A 105 -2.03 -9.38 24.62
N THR A 106 -1.11 -8.56 24.13
CA THR A 106 -1.43 -7.38 23.30
C THR A 106 -0.73 -7.48 21.96
N SER A 107 -1.39 -6.90 20.97
CA SER A 107 -0.85 -6.78 19.61
C SER A 107 -0.12 -5.45 19.42
N LEU A 108 0.91 -5.49 18.59
CA LEU A 108 1.63 -4.32 18.13
C LEU A 108 1.15 -3.97 16.73
N LYS A 109 1.06 -2.68 16.43
CA LYS A 109 0.67 -2.20 15.11
C LYS A 109 1.72 -1.24 14.56
N ALA A 110 1.98 -1.37 13.27
CA ALA A 110 2.76 -0.41 12.52
C ALA A 110 1.99 -0.02 11.27
N ARG A 111 2.19 1.20 10.80
CA ARG A 111 1.52 1.74 9.61
C ARG A 111 2.54 2.29 8.65
N GLY A 112 2.27 2.08 7.36
CA GLY A 112 2.98 2.72 6.28
C GLY A 112 1.99 3.43 5.36
N HIS A 113 2.28 4.65 4.97
CA HIS A 113 1.44 5.38 4.03
C HIS A 113 1.73 4.91 2.61
N LEU A 114 0.69 4.49 1.89
CA LEU A 114 0.77 4.06 0.51
C LEU A 114 -0.09 4.97 -0.36
N VAL A 115 0.52 5.48 -1.42
CA VAL A 115 -0.17 6.29 -2.43
C VAL A 115 -0.21 5.51 -3.73
N VAL A 116 -1.41 5.30 -4.26
CA VAL A 116 -1.62 4.73 -5.60
C VAL A 116 -1.91 5.88 -6.56
N THR A 117 -1.00 6.09 -7.50
CA THR A 117 -1.10 7.16 -8.49
C THR A 117 -1.55 6.60 -9.84
N VAL A 118 -1.92 7.48 -10.76
CA VAL A 118 -2.21 7.09 -12.15
C VAL A 118 -0.98 6.42 -12.78
N PRO A 119 -1.20 5.41 -13.63
CA PRO A 119 -0.09 4.81 -14.37
C PRO A 119 0.51 5.81 -15.35
N VAL A 120 1.78 5.62 -15.66
CA VAL A 120 2.45 6.38 -16.70
C VAL A 120 2.18 5.71 -18.04
N TYR A 121 1.53 6.42 -18.93
CA TYR A 121 1.24 5.95 -20.27
C TYR A 121 2.33 6.35 -21.25
N MET A 122 2.34 5.68 -22.37
CA MET A 122 3.28 5.93 -23.47
C MET A 122 2.89 7.12 -24.33
N ARG A 123 2.14 8.01 -23.79
CA ARG A 123 1.70 9.22 -24.49
C ARG A 123 2.84 10.09 -25.01
N PHE A 124 4.00 9.92 -24.45
CA PHE A 124 5.19 10.62 -24.93
C PHE A 124 5.54 10.27 -26.36
N ASP A 125 5.22 9.07 -26.76
CA ASP A 125 5.59 8.57 -28.07
C ASP A 125 4.90 9.34 -29.17
N SER A 126 3.67 9.77 -28.95
CA SER A 126 2.89 10.44 -29.97
C SER A 126 3.50 11.77 -30.37
N TRP A 127 4.05 12.51 -29.45
CA TRP A 127 4.67 13.78 -29.81
C TRP A 127 6.16 13.68 -30.09
N GLN A 128 6.78 12.58 -29.75
CA GLN A 128 8.09 12.25 -30.29
C GLN A 128 8.03 11.93 -31.76
N VAL A 129 7.03 11.17 -32.16
CA VAL A 129 6.82 10.81 -33.56
C VAL A 129 6.52 12.06 -34.41
N GLY A 130 5.87 13.04 -33.83
CA GLY A 130 5.54 14.28 -34.53
C GLY A 130 6.73 15.20 -34.76
N ARG A 131 7.93 14.83 -34.42
CA ARG A 131 9.15 15.62 -34.66
C ARG A 131 9.73 15.34 -36.03
#